data_641b8bb8516ee2a6c7f34b7c8a64af46
#
_entry.id   641b8bb8516ee2a6c7f34b7c8a64af46
#
_cell.length_a   1.000
_cell.length_b   1.000
_cell.length_c   1.000
_cell.angle_alpha   90.00
_cell.angle_beta   90.00
_cell.angle_gamma   90.00
#
_symmetry.space_group_name_H-M   'P 1'
#
loop_
_entity.id
_entity.type
_entity.pdbx_description
1 polymer ?
#
loop_
_entity_poly.entity_id
_entity_poly.type
_entity_poly.pdbx_seq_one_letter_code
_entity_poly.pdbx_strand_id
1 'polypeptide(L)'
;ITDDGVVFLVAPLWKVRGGRIDTGEVEAFAAPAKTAVLLYETTLHYAPLTAPGGEGFRVAVVLPRGTNTEKPAIGPQLCEDRLLYARNKWLIAHPDSDEAKNGAFAGLTGDNITIE
;
A
#
# COMPACT_ATOMS: atom_id res chain seq x y z
N ILE A 1 -12.12 -9.06 1.82
CA ILE A 1 -12.53 -10.34 1.23
C ILE A 1 -12.84 -10.15 -0.24
N THR A 2 -12.40 -11.05 -1.10
CA THR A 2 -12.54 -10.97 -2.54
C THR A 2 -13.41 -12.12 -3.09
N ASP A 3 -14.01 -11.92 -4.24
CA ASP A 3 -14.81 -12.96 -4.94
C ASP A 3 -13.96 -13.88 -5.84
N ASP A 4 -12.75 -13.47 -6.17
CA ASP A 4 -11.74 -14.25 -6.90
C ASP A 4 -10.39 -14.20 -6.20
N GLY A 5 -9.43 -15.00 -6.65
CA GLY A 5 -8.07 -14.99 -6.14
C GLY A 5 -7.35 -13.66 -6.43
N VAL A 6 -6.55 -13.21 -5.48
CA VAL A 6 -5.79 -11.95 -5.59
C VAL A 6 -4.37 -12.12 -5.10
N VAL A 7 -3.50 -11.20 -5.49
CA VAL A 7 -2.15 -11.07 -4.95
C VAL A 7 -2.07 -9.79 -4.13
N PHE A 8 -1.57 -9.91 -2.90
CA PHE A 8 -1.20 -8.78 -2.05
C PHE A 8 0.31 -8.56 -2.10
N LEU A 9 0.71 -7.31 -2.26
CA LEU A 9 2.08 -6.86 -2.08
C LEU A 9 2.19 -6.23 -0.70
N VAL A 10 3.07 -6.74 0.15
CA VAL A 10 3.20 -6.30 1.53
C VAL A 10 4.66 -6.15 1.97
N ALA A 11 4.89 -5.26 2.91
CA ALA A 11 6.15 -5.14 3.62
C ALA A 11 5.91 -4.64 5.04
N PRO A 12 6.69 -5.06 6.03
CA PRO A 12 6.55 -4.55 7.38
C PRO A 12 7.11 -3.12 7.49
N LEU A 13 6.41 -2.25 8.21
CA LEU A 13 6.78 -0.84 8.38
C LEU A 13 8.20 -0.65 8.92
N TRP A 14 8.69 -1.55 9.76
CA TRP A 14 10.04 -1.47 10.34
C TRP A 14 11.18 -1.59 9.32
N LYS A 15 10.88 -2.04 8.08
CA LYS A 15 11.84 -2.05 6.97
C LYS A 15 12.03 -0.66 6.34
N VAL A 16 11.13 0.27 6.60
CA VAL A 16 11.31 1.66 6.16
C VAL A 16 12.39 2.32 7.01
N ARG A 17 13.46 2.76 6.37
CA ARG A 17 14.61 3.43 7.02
C ARG A 17 14.78 4.83 6.44
N GLY A 18 14.72 5.85 7.30
CA GLY A 18 14.82 7.25 6.85
C GLY A 18 13.79 7.65 5.81
N GLY A 19 12.59 7.07 5.85
CA GLY A 19 11.53 7.28 4.86
C GLY A 19 11.72 6.52 3.56
N ARG A 20 12.61 5.53 3.50
CA ARG A 20 12.90 4.76 2.29
C ARG A 20 12.80 3.26 2.53
N ILE A 21 12.37 2.54 1.51
CA ILE A 21 12.37 1.08 1.45
C ILE A 21 12.64 0.64 0.01
N ASP A 22 13.44 -0.40 -0.15
CA ASP A 22 13.71 -0.99 -1.47
C ASP A 22 12.55 -1.89 -1.91
N THR A 23 12.18 -1.83 -3.19
CA THR A 23 11.10 -2.67 -3.74
C THR A 23 11.40 -4.17 -3.64
N GLY A 24 12.68 -4.55 -3.58
CA GLY A 24 13.11 -5.93 -3.32
C GLY A 24 12.75 -6.45 -1.92
N GLU A 25 12.38 -5.56 -0.98
CA GLU A 25 11.91 -5.91 0.37
C GLU A 25 10.41 -6.20 0.43
N VAL A 26 9.69 -5.98 -0.66
CA VAL A 26 8.25 -6.23 -0.77
C VAL A 26 8.02 -7.70 -1.09
N GLU A 27 7.12 -8.32 -0.35
CA GLU A 27 6.73 -9.72 -0.53
C GLU A 27 5.34 -9.81 -1.18
N ALA A 28 5.16 -10.79 -2.06
CA ALA A 28 3.89 -11.05 -2.74
C ALA A 28 3.22 -12.30 -2.14
N PHE A 29 1.96 -12.18 -1.76
CA PHE A 29 1.16 -13.28 -1.22
C PHE A 29 -0.11 -13.47 -2.04
N ALA A 30 -0.34 -14.71 -2.50
CA ALA A 30 -1.59 -15.08 -3.12
C ALA A 30 -2.63 -15.42 -2.06
N ALA A 31 -3.81 -14.84 -2.17
CA ALA A 31 -4.97 -15.18 -1.35
C ALA A 31 -6.06 -15.79 -2.22
N PRO A 32 -6.58 -16.99 -1.88
CA PRO A 32 -7.70 -17.57 -2.59
C PRO A 32 -8.98 -16.74 -2.48
N ALA A 33 -9.90 -16.94 -3.41
CA ALA A 33 -11.24 -16.36 -3.34
C ALA A 33 -11.90 -16.61 -1.98
N LYS A 34 -12.70 -15.67 -1.53
CA LYS A 34 -13.48 -15.72 -0.27
C LYS A 34 -12.64 -15.81 1.01
N THR A 35 -11.35 -15.52 0.91
CA THR A 35 -10.46 -15.42 2.07
C THR A 35 -10.60 -14.03 2.70
N ALA A 36 -10.81 -13.97 4.02
CA ALA A 36 -10.70 -12.73 4.78
C ALA A 36 -9.25 -12.49 5.15
N VAL A 37 -8.73 -11.32 4.83
CA VAL A 37 -7.37 -10.91 5.16
C VAL A 37 -7.43 -9.71 6.08
N LEU A 38 -6.72 -9.78 7.20
CA LEU A 38 -6.52 -8.66 8.13
C LEU A 38 -5.12 -8.11 7.92
N LEU A 39 -5.03 -6.83 7.58
CA LEU A 39 -3.78 -6.09 7.48
C LEU A 39 -3.65 -5.17 8.68
N TYR A 40 -2.55 -5.30 9.41
CA TYR A 40 -2.25 -4.42 10.54
C TYR A 40 -1.77 -3.04 10.05
N GLU A 41 -1.92 -2.03 10.88
CA GLU A 41 -1.44 -0.66 10.62
C GLU A 41 0.08 -0.59 10.38
N THR A 42 0.84 -1.55 10.91
CA THR A 42 2.29 -1.70 10.73
C THR A 42 2.67 -2.49 9.47
N THR A 43 1.71 -2.86 8.64
CA THR A 43 1.93 -3.58 7.40
C THR A 43 1.68 -2.64 6.21
N LEU A 44 2.76 -2.28 5.54
CA LEU A 44 2.66 -1.62 4.24
C LEU A 44 2.01 -2.58 3.25
N HIS A 45 1.06 -2.09 2.48
CA HIS A 45 0.37 -2.90 1.49
C HIS A 45 -0.07 -2.06 0.30
N TYR A 46 -0.11 -2.68 -0.86
CA TYR A 46 -0.70 -2.11 -2.07
C TYR A 46 -2.14 -2.62 -2.25
N ALA A 47 -2.90 -1.94 -3.10
CA ALA A 47 -4.22 -2.44 -3.50
C ALA A 47 -4.05 -3.86 -4.06
N PRO A 48 -4.99 -4.79 -3.77
CA PRO A 48 -4.89 -6.15 -4.29
C PRO A 48 -4.78 -6.16 -5.81
N LEU A 49 -3.98 -7.06 -6.34
CA LEU A 49 -3.79 -7.27 -7.77
C LEU A 49 -4.54 -8.52 -8.23
N THR A 50 -4.97 -8.55 -9.48
CA THR A 50 -5.55 -9.75 -10.09
C THR A 50 -4.54 -10.89 -10.03
N ALA A 51 -4.98 -12.08 -9.59
CA ALA A 51 -4.12 -13.25 -9.61
C ALA A 51 -3.74 -13.63 -11.06
N PRO A 52 -2.57 -14.22 -11.30
CA PRO A 52 -2.18 -14.68 -12.61
C PRO A 52 -3.25 -15.59 -13.25
N GLY A 53 -3.65 -15.30 -14.49
CA GLY A 53 -4.71 -16.02 -15.18
C GLY A 53 -6.15 -15.62 -14.81
N GLY A 54 -6.33 -14.69 -13.87
CA GLY A 54 -7.63 -14.12 -13.51
C GLY A 54 -8.06 -12.99 -14.44
N GLU A 55 -9.37 -12.77 -14.53
CA GLU A 55 -9.96 -11.67 -15.36
C GLU A 55 -10.27 -10.40 -14.53
N GLY A 56 -9.99 -10.43 -13.24
CA GLY A 56 -10.26 -9.36 -12.28
C GLY A 56 -10.96 -9.88 -11.04
N PHE A 57 -11.30 -8.99 -10.12
CA PHE A 57 -11.97 -9.36 -8.87
C PHE A 57 -12.80 -8.20 -8.33
N ARG A 58 -13.72 -8.50 -7.43
CA ARG A 58 -14.40 -7.54 -6.57
C ARG A 58 -13.93 -7.76 -5.14
N VAL A 59 -13.76 -6.68 -4.40
CA VAL A 59 -13.28 -6.72 -3.02
C VAL A 59 -14.21 -5.94 -2.10
N ALA A 60 -14.52 -6.52 -0.93
CA ALA A 60 -15.11 -5.79 0.18
C ALA A 60 -14.00 -5.40 1.16
N VAL A 61 -13.88 -4.11 1.42
CA VAL A 61 -12.87 -3.55 2.32
C VAL A 61 -13.57 -2.87 3.49
N VAL A 62 -13.11 -3.18 4.71
CA VAL A 62 -13.60 -2.54 5.94
C VAL A 62 -12.49 -1.65 6.47
N LEU A 63 -12.77 -0.36 6.59
CA LEU A 63 -11.83 0.67 7.03
C LEU A 63 -12.46 1.52 8.15
N PRO A 64 -11.65 2.16 9.02
CA PRO A 64 -12.14 3.17 9.94
C PRO A 64 -12.86 4.29 9.19
N ARG A 65 -13.94 4.81 9.79
CA ARG A 65 -14.71 5.90 9.20
C ARG A 65 -13.82 7.12 8.93
N GLY A 66 -13.97 7.71 7.75
CA GLY A 66 -13.22 8.89 7.33
C GLY A 66 -11.86 8.59 6.71
N THR A 67 -11.46 7.32 6.59
CA THR A 67 -10.24 6.95 5.84
C THR A 67 -10.29 7.46 4.40
N ASN A 68 -9.16 7.96 3.89
CA ASN A 68 -9.02 8.57 2.57
C ASN A 68 -9.77 9.91 2.38
N THR A 69 -10.27 10.53 3.43
CA THR A 69 -10.81 11.89 3.35
C THR A 69 -9.70 12.93 3.46
N GLU A 70 -10.06 14.20 3.58
CA GLU A 70 -9.12 15.32 3.62
C GLU A 70 -7.98 15.08 4.63
N LYS A 71 -6.76 15.37 4.21
CA LYS A 71 -5.57 15.28 5.05
C LYS A 71 -5.70 16.23 6.25
N PRO A 72 -5.51 15.74 7.49
CA PRO A 72 -5.50 16.60 8.66
C PRO A 72 -4.40 17.67 8.58
N ALA A 73 -4.72 18.89 8.99
CA ALA A 73 -3.77 20.00 9.07
C ALA A 73 -2.86 19.86 10.31
N ILE A 74 -1.96 18.89 10.28
CA ILE A 74 -0.96 18.66 11.34
C ILE A 74 0.44 18.90 10.79
N GLY A 75 1.29 19.54 11.58
CA GLY A 75 2.72 19.67 11.27
C GLY A 75 3.43 18.33 11.54
N PRO A 76 4.33 17.89 10.66
CA PRO A 76 5.08 16.66 10.85
C PRO A 76 6.02 16.82 12.07
N GLN A 77 5.93 15.91 13.02
CA GLN A 77 6.81 15.84 14.19
C GLN A 77 7.78 14.66 14.09
N LEU A 78 7.35 13.57 13.48
CA LEU A 78 8.16 12.38 13.23
C LEU A 78 8.44 12.21 11.73
N CYS A 79 9.46 11.42 11.40
CA CYS A 79 9.79 11.14 10.00
C CYS A 79 8.62 10.50 9.25
N GLU A 80 7.84 9.65 9.92
CA GLU A 80 6.67 8.96 9.37
C GLU A 80 5.53 9.92 9.04
N ASP A 81 5.41 11.05 9.74
CA ASP A 81 4.35 12.03 9.49
C ASP A 81 4.44 12.64 8.09
N ARG A 82 5.62 12.60 7.48
CA ARG A 82 5.83 13.04 6.10
C ARG A 82 5.14 12.14 5.08
N LEU A 83 4.88 10.89 5.46
CA LEU A 83 4.18 9.91 4.63
C LEU A 83 2.66 10.09 4.68
N LEU A 84 2.14 10.91 5.59
CA LEU A 84 0.71 11.14 5.71
C LEU A 84 0.16 11.82 4.45
N TYR A 85 -0.65 11.09 3.69
CA TYR A 85 -1.23 11.53 2.43
C TYR A 85 -2.68 12.00 2.57
N ALA A 86 -3.47 11.26 3.34
CA ALA A 86 -4.86 11.55 3.63
C ALA A 86 -5.19 11.08 5.04
N ARG A 87 -6.40 11.35 5.54
CA ARG A 87 -6.83 10.85 6.86
C ARG A 87 -6.70 9.32 6.93
N ASN A 88 -6.04 8.82 7.96
CA ASN A 88 -5.75 7.40 8.18
C ASN A 88 -5.02 6.72 7.01
N LYS A 89 -4.29 7.49 6.19
CA LYS A 89 -3.55 6.95 5.06
C LYS A 89 -2.15 7.55 4.99
N TRP A 90 -1.16 6.73 5.26
CA TRP A 90 0.26 6.97 4.98
C TRP A 90 0.60 6.29 3.66
N LEU A 91 1.27 6.99 2.77
CA LEU A 91 1.57 6.51 1.43
C LEU A 91 3.03 6.76 1.09
N ILE A 92 3.71 5.69 0.71
CA ILE A 92 5.06 5.71 0.15
C ILE A 92 4.98 5.19 -1.28
N ALA A 93 5.64 5.87 -2.21
CA ALA A 93 5.51 5.58 -3.63
C ALA A 93 6.87 5.47 -4.31
N HIS A 94 6.91 4.79 -5.44
CA HIS A 94 8.06 4.82 -6.34
C HIS A 94 8.11 6.17 -7.08
N PRO A 95 9.29 6.79 -7.26
CA PRO A 95 9.41 8.09 -7.95
C PRO A 95 8.74 8.14 -9.33
N ASP A 96 8.76 7.02 -10.05
CA ASP A 96 8.20 6.92 -11.40
C ASP A 96 6.70 6.56 -11.41
N SER A 97 6.07 6.41 -10.24
CA SER A 97 4.65 6.07 -10.13
C SER A 97 3.74 7.29 -10.28
N ASP A 98 2.49 7.05 -10.64
CA ASP A 98 1.48 8.12 -10.71
C ASP A 98 1.11 8.64 -9.31
N GLU A 99 1.21 7.80 -8.29
CA GLU A 99 1.00 8.22 -6.90
C GLU A 99 2.02 9.28 -6.47
N ALA A 100 3.30 9.12 -6.85
CA ALA A 100 4.33 10.13 -6.56
C ALA A 100 4.08 11.42 -7.33
N LYS A 101 3.66 11.35 -8.60
CA LYS A 101 3.27 12.52 -9.39
C LYS A 101 2.08 13.27 -8.77
N ASN A 102 1.19 12.56 -8.09
CA ASN A 102 0.04 13.10 -7.38
C ASN A 102 0.34 13.52 -5.92
N GLY A 103 1.61 13.61 -5.54
CA GLY A 103 2.05 14.16 -4.26
C GLY A 103 2.29 13.15 -3.14
N ALA A 104 2.29 11.85 -3.43
CA ALA A 104 2.73 10.85 -2.46
C ALA A 104 4.25 10.96 -2.21
N PHE A 105 4.67 10.59 -1.01
CA PHE A 105 6.08 10.62 -0.65
C PHE A 105 6.88 9.60 -1.47
N ALA A 106 7.84 10.08 -2.27
CA ALA A 106 8.69 9.25 -3.12
C ALA A 106 9.81 8.59 -2.30
N GLY A 107 9.52 7.47 -1.67
CA GLY A 107 10.43 6.76 -0.79
C GLY A 107 10.72 5.31 -1.18
N LEU A 108 10.06 4.76 -2.20
CA LEU A 108 10.44 3.45 -2.75
C LEU A 108 11.69 3.61 -3.62
N THR A 109 12.66 2.71 -3.41
CA THR A 109 13.89 2.61 -4.20
C THR A 109 13.95 1.24 -4.88
N GLY A 110 14.89 1.04 -5.81
CA GLY A 110 14.97 -0.17 -6.61
C GLY A 110 14.13 -0.08 -7.88
N ASP A 111 13.76 -1.21 -8.44
CA ASP A 111 13.00 -1.27 -9.68
C ASP A 111 11.51 -0.98 -9.45
N ASN A 112 10.88 -0.29 -10.38
CA ASN A 112 9.43 -0.14 -10.41
C ASN A 112 8.82 -1.42 -11.00
N ILE A 113 8.56 -2.40 -10.13
CA ILE A 113 8.18 -3.76 -10.53
C ILE A 113 6.72 -3.77 -10.99
N THR A 114 6.47 -4.37 -12.15
CA THR A 114 5.13 -4.69 -12.66
C THR A 114 4.89 -6.19 -12.49
N ILE A 115 3.71 -6.57 -12.03
CA ILE A 115 3.27 -7.98 -11.98
C ILE A 115 2.35 -8.22 -13.17
N GLU A 116 2.75 -9.14 -14.03
CA GLU A 116 1.99 -9.59 -15.19
C GLU A 116 1.30 -10.93 -14.92
#